data_c0a10dc30999c4f62edbf9a25ae12864
#
_entry.id   c0a10dc30999c4f62edbf9a25ae12864
#
_cell.length_a   1.000
_cell.length_b   1.000
_cell.length_c   1.000
_cell.angle_alpha   90.00
_cell.angle_beta   90.00
_cell.angle_gamma   90.00
#
_symmetry.space_group_name_H-M   'P 1'
#
loop_
_entity.id
_entity.type
_entity.pdbx_description
1 polymer ?
#
loop_
_entity_poly.entity_id
_entity_poly.type
_entity_poly.pdbx_seq_one_letter_code
_entity_poly.pdbx_strand_id
1 'polypeptide(L)'
;MIGSQPAARSPPAYSPLDTQREQIRLLHLLPGSWEDPVSCTTSTVYVSDNPVFESLSYAWGDPSVTRPVLLNGHAIAVTVNLFAALRRLRPIWRRKHARYRSWAKSTPLHRGGILWLGEYSELLSVSAAAGENRGQLENVMPKANAVEAFEWLHRLAGAPDSKSISHVDYELTRRPEISSCVTSLQMLLSLPWWSRMWTLQEAVLPQGVIFVCGSSEITLGAIDRAQDNCIEYWTVTARQEPRYGPVNHVLDRLSTWVMAIAHLGEIEEGRDIVHALFSCKARQATNPRDKVYAVLGMFPVIARYMEVDYSKDTSQVSTELLLCLITLHGDLKGLLCAAVTPKDPSLPSWVPNWCYMQEDNMPGGEVGLIDEYDEGFAAQLTTAQVRTPCHGVLDVLGVSVDTVIALQSLHATSSQTPARVITESFRGWIDSLPVCFAQGTNTYLDIIGHMIDRMRNLNHRHREACIFITGQGHVGYAGHEMRINDTVHVLFGGKLPFVLRPSRRPQDQLRDQYYALVCHCYVHGIMNGEALEWGLKLQWFSLV
;
A
#
# COMPACT_ATOMS: atom_id res chain seq x y z
N MET A 1 1.99 -47.98 44.94
CA MET A 1 3.17 -47.11 44.64
C MET A 1 2.72 -46.08 43.64
N ILE A 2 2.46 -44.88 44.11
CA ILE A 2 1.99 -43.74 43.31
C ILE A 2 3.25 -43.09 42.72
N GLY A 3 3.42 -43.21 41.41
CA GLY A 3 4.54 -42.59 40.71
C GLY A 3 4.39 -41.06 40.76
N SER A 4 5.35 -40.40 41.38
CA SER A 4 5.49 -38.94 41.42
C SER A 4 5.67 -38.40 40.01
N GLN A 5 4.75 -37.58 39.54
CA GLN A 5 4.96 -36.71 38.35
C GLN A 5 6.19 -35.82 38.62
N PRO A 6 7.10 -35.66 37.66
CA PRO A 6 8.19 -34.71 37.82
C PRO A 6 7.59 -33.28 37.85
N ALA A 7 7.95 -32.55 38.90
CA ALA A 7 7.56 -31.14 39.08
C ALA A 7 7.88 -30.34 37.83
N ALA A 8 6.91 -29.55 37.35
CA ALA A 8 7.09 -28.62 36.27
C ALA A 8 8.26 -27.68 36.60
N ARG A 9 9.36 -27.82 35.90
CA ARG A 9 10.51 -26.89 36.03
C ARG A 9 10.09 -25.53 35.56
N SER A 10 10.38 -24.51 36.37
CA SER A 10 10.12 -23.09 36.02
C SER A 10 10.69 -22.79 34.64
N PRO A 11 10.00 -21.92 33.83
CA PRO A 11 10.50 -21.53 32.52
C PRO A 11 11.91 -20.94 32.64
N PRO A 12 12.78 -21.13 31.64
CA PRO A 12 14.14 -20.61 31.68
C PRO A 12 14.13 -19.12 31.89
N ALA A 13 14.79 -18.63 32.94
CA ALA A 13 14.98 -17.20 33.17
C ALA A 13 15.85 -16.66 32.03
N TYR A 14 15.26 -15.83 31.14
CA TYR A 14 16.02 -15.13 30.12
C TYR A 14 16.81 -14.01 30.78
N SER A 15 18.14 -13.98 30.60
CA SER A 15 18.93 -12.80 30.93
C SER A 15 18.48 -11.62 30.07
N PRO A 16 18.32 -10.41 30.63
CA PRO A 16 18.05 -9.21 29.83
C PRO A 16 19.10 -9.03 28.75
N LEU A 17 18.69 -8.53 27.59
CA LEU A 17 19.61 -8.17 26.52
C LEU A 17 20.16 -6.76 26.75
N ASP A 18 21.43 -6.55 26.41
CA ASP A 18 22.04 -5.22 26.37
C ASP A 18 21.61 -4.50 25.07
N THR A 19 20.54 -3.73 25.18
CA THR A 19 19.98 -2.98 24.05
C THR A 19 20.87 -1.83 23.61
N GLN A 20 21.71 -1.27 24.49
CA GLN A 20 22.64 -0.20 24.12
C GLN A 20 23.76 -0.68 23.21
N ARG A 21 24.14 -1.95 23.33
CA ARG A 21 25.14 -2.60 22.49
C ARG A 21 24.53 -3.47 21.40
N GLU A 22 23.25 -3.29 21.09
CA GLU A 22 22.52 -4.05 20.06
C GLU A 22 22.69 -5.56 20.21
N GLN A 23 22.54 -6.07 21.41
CA GLN A 23 22.62 -7.50 21.70
C GLN A 23 21.35 -8.20 21.25
N ILE A 24 21.48 -9.31 20.52
CA ILE A 24 20.37 -10.14 20.05
C ILE A 24 20.51 -11.58 20.54
N ARG A 25 19.39 -12.30 20.59
CA ARG A 25 19.33 -13.72 20.93
C ARG A 25 19.05 -14.55 19.69
N LEU A 26 19.95 -15.47 19.35
CA LEU A 26 19.80 -16.40 18.25
C LEU A 26 19.22 -17.72 18.76
N LEU A 27 18.30 -18.30 18.00
CA LEU A 27 17.73 -19.62 18.21
C LEU A 27 18.46 -20.62 17.33
N HIS A 28 19.03 -21.66 17.94
CA HIS A 28 19.68 -22.78 17.24
C HIS A 28 18.73 -23.95 17.20
N LEU A 29 18.16 -24.22 16.04
CA LEU A 29 17.25 -25.34 15.82
C LEU A 29 18.05 -26.64 15.69
N LEU A 30 17.82 -27.59 16.61
CA LEU A 30 18.57 -28.86 16.66
C LEU A 30 18.03 -29.84 15.61
N PRO A 31 18.90 -30.70 15.06
CA PRO A 31 18.50 -31.79 14.16
C PRO A 31 17.51 -32.73 14.81
N GLY A 32 16.63 -33.33 14.01
CA GLY A 32 15.68 -34.35 14.49
C GLY A 32 14.83 -34.89 13.34
N SER A 33 14.24 -36.06 13.52
CA SER A 33 13.27 -36.64 12.58
C SER A 33 11.91 -35.94 12.73
N TRP A 34 10.96 -36.23 11.85
CA TRP A 34 9.64 -35.61 11.88
C TRP A 34 8.88 -35.86 13.17
N GLU A 35 9.05 -37.07 13.76
CA GLU A 35 8.35 -37.49 14.96
C GLU A 35 9.07 -37.07 16.26
N ASP A 36 10.34 -36.65 16.17
CA ASP A 36 11.08 -36.21 17.35
C ASP A 36 10.54 -34.87 17.89
N PRO A 37 10.61 -34.61 19.20
CA PRO A 37 10.33 -33.32 19.79
C PRO A 37 11.12 -32.19 19.12
N VAL A 38 10.50 -31.04 18.86
CA VAL A 38 11.24 -29.87 18.38
C VAL A 38 12.13 -29.36 19.50
N SER A 39 13.43 -29.34 19.28
CA SER A 39 14.43 -28.96 20.28
C SER A 39 15.30 -27.81 19.75
N CYS A 40 15.52 -26.82 20.60
CA CYS A 40 16.29 -25.62 20.29
C CYS A 40 17.21 -25.26 21.45
N THR A 41 18.30 -24.57 21.12
CA THR A 41 19.15 -23.88 22.09
C THR A 41 19.23 -22.39 21.75
N THR A 42 19.67 -21.58 22.71
CA THR A 42 19.85 -20.14 22.46
C THR A 42 21.29 -19.73 22.73
N SER A 43 21.76 -18.75 21.95
CA SER A 43 22.98 -17.99 22.22
C SER A 43 22.71 -16.50 22.11
N THR A 44 23.55 -15.70 22.74
CA THR A 44 23.47 -14.23 22.68
C THR A 44 24.70 -13.72 21.93
N VAL A 45 24.47 -12.80 20.98
CA VAL A 45 25.51 -12.22 20.14
C VAL A 45 25.27 -10.72 20.00
N TYR A 46 26.28 -9.97 19.62
CA TYR A 46 26.13 -8.54 19.27
C TYR A 46 25.96 -8.39 17.75
N VAL A 47 25.12 -7.44 17.33
CA VAL A 47 24.93 -7.15 15.88
C VAL A 47 26.25 -6.66 15.27
N SER A 48 27.06 -5.93 16.05
CA SER A 48 28.40 -5.46 15.65
C SER A 48 29.37 -6.59 15.28
N ASP A 49 29.17 -7.81 15.81
CA ASP A 49 30.01 -8.97 15.50
C ASP A 49 29.66 -9.58 14.13
N ASN A 50 28.70 -8.98 13.42
CA ASN A 50 28.21 -9.41 12.13
C ASN A 50 27.79 -10.90 12.07
N PRO A 51 26.95 -11.38 13.01
CA PRO A 51 26.58 -12.79 13.10
C PRO A 51 25.77 -13.23 11.87
N VAL A 52 26.04 -14.45 11.42
CA VAL A 52 25.28 -15.07 10.32
C VAL A 52 24.03 -15.75 10.86
N PHE A 53 22.84 -15.30 10.44
CA PHE A 53 21.56 -15.89 10.81
C PHE A 53 20.51 -15.70 9.72
N GLU A 54 19.44 -16.50 9.77
CA GLU A 54 18.25 -16.34 8.95
C GLU A 54 17.13 -15.78 9.83
N SER A 55 16.40 -14.77 9.37
CA SER A 55 15.21 -14.29 10.06
C SER A 55 14.01 -15.17 9.70
N LEU A 56 13.15 -15.46 10.67
CA LEU A 56 11.89 -16.17 10.47
C LEU A 56 10.72 -15.22 10.66
N SER A 57 9.99 -14.96 9.59
CA SER A 57 8.73 -14.24 9.59
C SER A 57 7.56 -15.22 9.57
N TYR A 58 6.56 -15.04 10.43
CA TYR A 58 5.38 -15.90 10.46
C TYR A 58 4.17 -15.18 11.08
N ALA A 59 2.97 -15.59 10.69
CA ALA A 59 1.76 -15.17 11.38
C ALA A 59 1.61 -15.93 12.71
N TRP A 60 1.36 -15.24 13.82
CA TRP A 60 1.34 -15.87 15.15
C TRP A 60 0.27 -16.94 15.31
N GLY A 61 -0.89 -16.78 14.64
CA GLY A 61 -2.03 -17.65 14.82
C GLY A 61 -2.75 -17.38 16.16
N ASP A 62 -3.61 -18.32 16.58
CA ASP A 62 -4.34 -18.25 17.86
C ASP A 62 -3.37 -18.54 19.03
N PRO A 63 -3.13 -17.57 19.94
CA PRO A 63 -2.25 -17.76 21.08
C PRO A 63 -2.78 -18.74 22.13
N SER A 64 -4.08 -19.08 22.10
CA SER A 64 -4.68 -20.06 23.00
C SER A 64 -4.36 -21.50 22.60
N VAL A 65 -4.01 -21.75 21.34
CA VAL A 65 -3.71 -23.07 20.80
C VAL A 65 -2.19 -23.23 20.64
N THR A 66 -1.58 -24.00 21.55
CA THR A 66 -0.11 -24.13 21.63
C THR A 66 0.39 -25.56 21.52
N ARG A 67 1.67 -25.71 21.19
CA ARG A 67 2.43 -26.96 21.17
C ARG A 67 3.74 -26.81 21.93
N PRO A 68 4.22 -27.86 22.60
CA PRO A 68 5.48 -27.81 23.34
C PRO A 68 6.69 -27.86 22.39
N VAL A 69 7.69 -27.02 22.68
CA VAL A 69 9.03 -27.03 22.10
C VAL A 69 10.04 -27.10 23.23
N LEU A 70 11.10 -27.86 23.09
CA LEU A 70 12.19 -27.93 24.06
C LEU A 70 13.19 -26.80 23.79
N LEU A 71 13.27 -25.83 24.70
CA LEU A 71 14.24 -24.75 24.65
C LEU A 71 15.26 -24.90 25.78
N ASN A 72 16.53 -25.10 25.43
CA ASN A 72 17.59 -25.40 26.41
C ASN A 72 17.21 -26.55 27.38
N GLY A 73 16.50 -27.58 26.87
CA GLY A 73 16.03 -28.73 27.66
C GLY A 73 14.74 -28.48 28.46
N HIS A 74 14.12 -27.28 28.41
CA HIS A 74 12.86 -26.96 29.07
C HIS A 74 11.72 -26.89 28.08
N ALA A 75 10.57 -27.47 28.40
CA ALA A 75 9.38 -27.38 27.56
C ALA A 75 8.77 -26.00 27.68
N ILE A 76 8.62 -25.32 26.54
CA ILE A 76 7.89 -24.03 26.40
C ILE A 76 6.73 -24.21 25.44
N ALA A 77 5.60 -23.55 25.71
CA ALA A 77 4.46 -23.53 24.83
C ALA A 77 4.67 -22.47 23.74
N VAL A 78 4.54 -22.86 22.48
CA VAL A 78 4.58 -21.96 21.33
C VAL A 78 3.31 -22.14 20.51
N THR A 79 2.92 -21.13 19.71
CA THR A 79 1.76 -21.24 18.82
C THR A 79 1.94 -22.39 17.83
N VAL A 80 0.83 -22.99 17.39
CA VAL A 80 0.85 -24.12 16.43
C VAL A 80 1.61 -23.75 15.16
N ASN A 81 1.44 -22.52 14.67
CA ASN A 81 2.12 -22.08 13.45
C ASN A 81 3.63 -21.97 13.63
N LEU A 82 4.12 -21.42 14.75
CA LEU A 82 5.56 -21.41 15.04
C LEU A 82 6.12 -22.83 15.21
N PHE A 83 5.37 -23.71 15.90
CA PHE A 83 5.77 -25.11 16.03
C PHE A 83 5.93 -25.78 14.66
N ALA A 84 4.95 -25.58 13.75
CA ALA A 84 4.99 -26.13 12.40
C ALA A 84 6.19 -25.60 11.61
N ALA A 85 6.44 -24.30 11.65
CA ALA A 85 7.61 -23.67 11.01
C ALA A 85 8.92 -24.29 11.52
N LEU A 86 9.12 -24.34 12.84
CA LEU A 86 10.34 -24.91 13.44
C LEU A 86 10.51 -26.38 13.06
N ARG A 87 9.43 -27.18 13.06
CA ARG A 87 9.48 -28.58 12.67
C ARG A 87 9.90 -28.78 11.21
N ARG A 88 9.42 -27.93 10.30
CA ARG A 88 9.77 -27.93 8.86
C ARG A 88 11.21 -27.47 8.60
N LEU A 89 11.70 -26.52 9.37
CA LEU A 89 12.99 -25.90 9.16
C LEU A 89 14.16 -26.70 9.75
N ARG A 90 13.92 -27.87 10.38
CA ARG A 90 14.99 -28.71 10.95
C ARG A 90 16.06 -29.07 9.92
N PRO A 91 17.36 -29.06 10.29
CA PRO A 91 18.48 -29.29 9.38
C PRO A 91 18.43 -30.60 8.57
N ILE A 92 17.92 -31.70 9.13
CA ILE A 92 17.84 -33.00 8.45
C ILE A 92 16.79 -32.98 7.35
N TRP A 93 15.65 -32.29 7.59
CA TRP A 93 14.61 -32.19 6.62
C TRP A 93 15.04 -31.32 5.39
N ARG A 94 15.71 -30.19 5.62
CA ARG A 94 16.30 -29.35 4.58
C ARG A 94 17.36 -30.06 3.73
N ARG A 95 18.19 -30.96 4.31
CA ARG A 95 19.21 -31.70 3.55
C ARG A 95 18.65 -32.66 2.50
N LYS A 96 17.50 -33.29 2.74
CA LYS A 96 16.86 -34.20 1.78
C LYS A 96 16.24 -33.49 0.57
N HIS A 97 15.90 -32.20 0.68
CA HIS A 97 15.28 -31.38 -0.39
C HIS A 97 16.26 -30.36 -1.00
N ALA A 98 17.56 -30.49 -0.75
CA ALA A 98 18.61 -29.53 -1.10
C ALA A 98 18.98 -29.46 -2.61
N ARG A 99 18.07 -29.66 -3.54
CA ARG A 99 18.32 -29.34 -4.96
C ARG A 99 18.47 -27.82 -5.22
N TYR A 100 18.06 -26.96 -4.30
CA TYR A 100 18.12 -25.49 -4.41
C TYR A 100 19.29 -24.84 -3.66
N ARG A 101 20.25 -25.60 -3.13
CA ARG A 101 21.41 -25.05 -2.39
C ARG A 101 22.50 -24.40 -3.24
N SER A 102 22.45 -24.47 -4.56
CA SER A 102 23.48 -23.85 -5.41
C SER A 102 23.40 -22.32 -5.39
N TRP A 103 22.23 -21.76 -5.08
CA TRP A 103 21.98 -20.32 -5.07
C TRP A 103 22.54 -19.62 -3.82
N ALA A 104 22.43 -20.23 -2.66
CA ALA A 104 22.92 -19.66 -1.39
C ALA A 104 24.45 -19.63 -1.26
N LYS A 105 25.19 -20.24 -2.16
CA LYS A 105 26.67 -20.28 -2.13
C LYS A 105 27.36 -19.13 -2.86
N SER A 106 26.64 -18.34 -3.65
CA SER A 106 27.22 -17.29 -4.51
C SER A 106 27.10 -15.86 -3.95
N THR A 107 26.41 -15.66 -2.84
CA THR A 107 26.26 -14.33 -2.21
C THR A 107 27.01 -14.30 -0.87
N PRO A 108 28.02 -13.44 -0.72
CA PRO A 108 28.76 -13.30 0.55
C PRO A 108 27.98 -12.35 1.47
N LEU A 109 27.38 -12.84 2.49
CA LEU A 109 26.68 -12.13 3.58
C LEU A 109 25.22 -12.54 3.72
N HIS A 110 25.06 -13.55 4.51
CA HIS A 110 23.83 -14.33 4.64
C HIS A 110 22.91 -13.77 5.73
N ARG A 111 22.18 -12.71 5.41
CA ARG A 111 21.00 -12.29 6.17
C ARG A 111 19.77 -12.62 5.34
N GLY A 112 19.50 -13.93 5.13
CA GLY A 112 18.31 -14.39 4.41
C GLY A 112 17.05 -14.30 5.27
N GLY A 113 15.89 -13.99 4.65
CA GLY A 113 14.57 -14.04 5.27
C GLY A 113 13.81 -15.31 4.88
N ILE A 114 13.29 -16.04 5.87
CA ILE A 114 12.34 -17.14 5.65
C ILE A 114 10.96 -16.64 6.05
N LEU A 115 10.07 -16.57 5.07
CA LEU A 115 8.69 -16.12 5.23
C LEU A 115 7.80 -17.37 5.27
N TRP A 116 7.43 -17.77 6.50
CA TRP A 116 6.58 -18.91 6.72
C TRP A 116 5.11 -18.55 6.56
N LEU A 117 4.45 -19.08 5.54
CA LEU A 117 3.06 -18.81 5.22
C LEU A 117 2.08 -19.73 5.97
N GLY A 118 2.53 -20.89 6.45
CA GLY A 118 1.73 -21.87 7.19
C GLY A 118 1.86 -23.29 6.66
N GLU A 119 1.17 -24.22 7.33
CA GLU A 119 0.97 -25.59 6.85
C GLU A 119 -0.23 -25.63 5.90
N TYR A 120 -0.21 -26.57 4.98
CA TYR A 120 -1.28 -26.75 4.00
C TYR A 120 -2.67 -27.00 4.63
N SER A 121 -2.73 -27.71 5.75
CA SER A 121 -3.99 -27.99 6.46
C SER A 121 -4.67 -26.75 7.04
N GLU A 122 -3.92 -25.67 7.28
CA GLU A 122 -4.46 -24.40 7.76
C GLU A 122 -5.14 -23.61 6.65
N LEU A 123 -4.74 -23.79 5.39
CA LEU A 123 -5.39 -23.18 4.22
C LEU A 123 -6.88 -23.56 4.15
N LEU A 124 -7.22 -24.79 4.44
CA LEU A 124 -8.61 -25.27 4.44
C LEU A 124 -9.43 -24.70 5.60
N SER A 125 -8.82 -24.34 6.72
CA SER A 125 -9.53 -23.78 7.89
C SER A 125 -9.85 -22.30 7.74
N VAL A 126 -9.04 -21.54 7.01
CA VAL A 126 -9.25 -20.10 6.76
C VAL A 126 -10.45 -19.89 5.82
N SER A 127 -10.61 -20.73 4.80
CA SER A 127 -11.79 -20.71 3.92
C SER A 127 -13.10 -20.98 4.68
N ALA A 128 -13.05 -21.80 5.75
CA ALA A 128 -14.21 -22.10 6.57
C ALA A 128 -14.62 -20.97 7.53
N ALA A 129 -13.70 -20.08 7.90
CA ALA A 129 -13.96 -18.93 8.77
C ALA A 129 -14.59 -17.74 8.00
N ALA A 130 -14.45 -17.70 6.68
CA ALA A 130 -15.04 -16.67 5.82
C ALA A 130 -16.55 -16.81 5.56
N GLY A 131 -17.25 -17.71 6.27
CA GLY A 131 -18.71 -17.76 6.29
C GLY A 131 -19.40 -18.42 5.09
N GLU A 132 -18.64 -19.07 4.21
CA GLU A 132 -19.22 -19.80 3.07
C GLU A 132 -19.65 -21.21 3.49
N ASN A 133 -20.86 -21.62 3.04
CA ASN A 133 -21.54 -22.87 3.39
C ASN A 133 -20.66 -24.10 3.17
N ARG A 134 -20.16 -24.69 4.26
CA ARG A 134 -19.25 -25.85 4.30
C ARG A 134 -19.69 -27.08 3.48
N GLY A 135 -20.99 -27.28 3.34
CA GLY A 135 -21.55 -28.47 2.69
C GLY A 135 -21.54 -28.47 1.16
N GLN A 136 -21.38 -27.31 0.53
CA GLN A 136 -21.32 -27.19 -0.94
C GLN A 136 -19.90 -27.06 -1.48
N LEU A 137 -18.96 -26.57 -0.68
CA LEU A 137 -17.56 -26.34 -1.07
C LEU A 137 -16.72 -27.63 -1.10
N GLU A 138 -17.00 -28.60 -0.24
CA GLU A 138 -16.24 -29.87 -0.20
C GLU A 138 -16.43 -30.75 -1.45
N ASN A 139 -17.54 -30.55 -2.20
CA ASN A 139 -17.86 -31.33 -3.40
C ASN A 139 -17.53 -30.64 -4.73
N VAL A 140 -17.15 -29.37 -4.74
CA VAL A 140 -17.00 -28.56 -5.98
C VAL A 140 -15.60 -27.93 -6.10
N MET A 141 -14.84 -27.75 -5.01
CA MET A 141 -13.51 -27.18 -5.10
C MET A 141 -12.44 -28.27 -5.26
N PRO A 142 -11.59 -28.17 -6.30
CA PRO A 142 -10.39 -28.99 -6.38
C PRO A 142 -9.53 -28.73 -5.15
N LYS A 143 -8.87 -29.77 -4.62
CA LYS A 143 -8.01 -29.68 -3.42
C LYS A 143 -6.92 -28.65 -3.68
N ALA A 144 -7.11 -27.42 -3.17
CA ALA A 144 -6.11 -26.36 -3.29
C ALA A 144 -4.78 -26.83 -2.70
N ASN A 145 -3.67 -26.62 -3.41
CA ASN A 145 -2.37 -27.16 -3.07
C ASN A 145 -1.28 -26.09 -3.24
N ALA A 146 -0.57 -25.78 -2.17
CA ALA A 146 0.55 -24.82 -2.22
C ALA A 146 1.64 -25.25 -3.23
N VAL A 147 1.84 -26.55 -3.45
CA VAL A 147 2.76 -27.09 -4.45
C VAL A 147 2.35 -26.61 -5.85
N GLU A 148 1.07 -26.78 -6.21
CA GLU A 148 0.55 -26.35 -7.50
C GLU A 148 0.64 -24.84 -7.71
N ALA A 149 0.36 -24.03 -6.66
CA ALA A 149 0.50 -22.59 -6.72
C ALA A 149 1.96 -22.17 -6.98
N PHE A 150 2.92 -22.77 -6.28
CA PHE A 150 4.33 -22.45 -6.46
C PHE A 150 4.90 -22.99 -7.78
N GLU A 151 4.50 -24.17 -8.22
CA GLU A 151 4.86 -24.72 -9.54
C GLU A 151 4.35 -23.82 -10.68
N TRP A 152 3.13 -23.31 -10.54
CA TRP A 152 2.56 -22.39 -11.51
C TRP A 152 3.34 -21.06 -11.57
N LEU A 153 3.64 -20.46 -10.43
CA LEU A 153 4.48 -19.25 -10.35
C LEU A 153 5.89 -19.50 -10.94
N HIS A 154 6.48 -20.68 -10.70
CA HIS A 154 7.78 -21.03 -11.30
C HIS A 154 7.70 -21.16 -12.83
N ARG A 155 6.60 -21.70 -13.38
CA ARG A 155 6.38 -21.76 -14.83
C ARG A 155 6.24 -20.38 -15.44
N LEU A 156 5.47 -19.49 -14.79
CA LEU A 156 5.33 -18.10 -15.21
C LEU A 156 6.69 -17.36 -15.17
N ALA A 157 7.44 -17.53 -14.08
CA ALA A 157 8.77 -16.93 -13.92
C ALA A 157 9.80 -17.42 -14.95
N GLY A 158 9.62 -18.62 -15.48
CA GLY A 158 10.49 -19.25 -16.49
C GLY A 158 10.07 -19.00 -17.94
N ALA A 159 8.95 -18.32 -18.17
CA ALA A 159 8.48 -18.01 -19.52
C ALA A 159 9.43 -17.01 -20.19
N PRO A 160 10.01 -17.33 -21.39
CA PRO A 160 11.00 -16.48 -22.02
C PRO A 160 10.40 -15.24 -22.71
N ASP A 161 9.10 -15.25 -23.00
CA ASP A 161 8.38 -14.15 -23.67
C ASP A 161 6.86 -14.23 -23.46
N SER A 162 6.16 -13.18 -23.82
CA SER A 162 4.69 -13.08 -23.72
C SER A 162 3.94 -14.10 -24.60
N LYS A 163 4.54 -14.59 -25.69
CA LYS A 163 3.94 -15.65 -26.54
C LYS A 163 3.98 -17.01 -25.85
N SER A 164 5.03 -17.26 -25.08
CA SER A 164 5.14 -18.47 -24.27
C SER A 164 4.12 -18.49 -23.14
N ILE A 165 3.75 -17.31 -22.60
CA ILE A 165 2.67 -17.16 -21.64
C ILE A 165 1.32 -17.44 -22.31
N SER A 166 1.11 -17.00 -23.56
CA SER A 166 -0.13 -17.31 -24.30
C SER A 166 -0.36 -18.80 -24.48
N HIS A 167 0.69 -19.60 -24.56
CA HIS A 167 0.58 -21.06 -24.59
C HIS A 167 0.23 -21.63 -23.21
N VAL A 168 0.79 -21.08 -22.16
CA VAL A 168 0.42 -21.38 -20.76
C VAL A 168 -1.05 -20.99 -20.53
N ASP A 169 -1.49 -19.85 -21.04
CA ASP A 169 -2.86 -19.33 -20.89
C ASP A 169 -3.88 -20.15 -21.71
N TYR A 170 -3.55 -20.54 -22.92
CA TYR A 170 -4.40 -21.43 -23.74
C TYR A 170 -4.63 -22.79 -23.07
N GLU A 171 -3.61 -23.33 -22.43
CA GLU A 171 -3.74 -24.51 -21.58
C GLU A 171 -4.57 -24.20 -20.33
N LEU A 172 -4.41 -22.97 -19.74
CA LEU A 172 -5.12 -22.49 -18.58
C LEU A 172 -6.65 -22.44 -18.77
N THR A 173 -7.13 -22.01 -19.91
CA THR A 173 -8.58 -21.83 -20.17
C THR A 173 -9.33 -23.10 -20.53
N ARG A 174 -8.62 -24.16 -20.91
CA ARG A 174 -9.24 -25.42 -21.41
C ARG A 174 -9.13 -26.62 -20.46
N ARG A 175 -8.32 -26.54 -19.39
CA ARG A 175 -8.14 -27.67 -18.46
C ARG A 175 -8.77 -27.40 -17.08
N PRO A 176 -9.59 -28.33 -16.54
CA PRO A 176 -10.14 -28.19 -15.16
C PRO A 176 -9.07 -28.07 -14.08
N GLU A 177 -7.86 -28.59 -14.33
CA GLU A 177 -6.72 -28.58 -13.42
C GLU A 177 -6.21 -27.16 -13.12
N ILE A 178 -6.53 -26.20 -13.97
CA ILE A 178 -6.11 -24.80 -13.81
C ILE A 178 -7.03 -24.03 -12.90
N SER A 179 -8.29 -24.37 -12.85
CA SER A 179 -9.18 -23.90 -11.79
C SER A 179 -8.56 -24.20 -10.42
N SER A 180 -7.85 -25.34 -10.30
CA SER A 180 -7.09 -25.72 -9.10
C SER A 180 -5.92 -24.78 -8.81
N CYS A 181 -5.08 -24.46 -9.80
CA CYS A 181 -3.93 -23.57 -9.62
C CYS A 181 -4.36 -22.15 -9.21
N VAL A 182 -5.37 -21.59 -9.88
CA VAL A 182 -5.93 -20.26 -9.57
C VAL A 182 -6.51 -20.26 -8.16
N THR A 183 -7.29 -21.27 -7.80
CA THR A 183 -7.84 -21.41 -6.45
C THR A 183 -6.73 -21.57 -5.41
N SER A 184 -5.70 -22.36 -5.73
CA SER A 184 -4.55 -22.57 -4.84
C SER A 184 -3.78 -21.26 -4.59
N LEU A 185 -3.60 -20.45 -5.64
CA LEU A 185 -2.95 -19.14 -5.51
C LEU A 185 -3.82 -18.14 -4.74
N GLN A 186 -5.15 -18.11 -4.99
CA GLN A 186 -6.09 -17.29 -4.20
C GLN A 186 -6.00 -17.61 -2.72
N MET A 187 -6.01 -18.89 -2.37
CA MET A 187 -5.89 -19.34 -0.97
C MET A 187 -4.53 -18.98 -0.38
N LEU A 188 -3.45 -19.16 -1.13
CA LEU A 188 -2.11 -18.75 -0.70
C LEU A 188 -2.04 -17.24 -0.39
N LEU A 189 -2.61 -16.40 -1.26
CA LEU A 189 -2.64 -14.94 -1.10
C LEU A 189 -3.65 -14.46 -0.05
N SER A 190 -4.57 -15.32 0.40
CA SER A 190 -5.49 -15.02 1.50
C SER A 190 -4.93 -15.33 2.88
N LEU A 191 -3.74 -15.94 2.96
CA LEU A 191 -3.11 -16.25 4.24
C LEU A 191 -2.84 -14.99 5.06
N PRO A 192 -2.99 -15.04 6.39
CA PRO A 192 -2.84 -13.89 7.28
C PRO A 192 -1.49 -13.18 7.18
N TRP A 193 -0.44 -13.87 6.73
CA TRP A 193 0.88 -13.28 6.56
C TRP A 193 0.84 -12.09 5.58
N TRP A 194 0.17 -12.22 4.46
CA TRP A 194 0.09 -11.17 3.44
C TRP A 194 -0.62 -9.91 3.92
N SER A 195 -1.61 -10.06 4.77
CA SER A 195 -2.44 -8.94 5.23
C SER A 195 -1.82 -8.16 6.40
N ARG A 196 -0.76 -8.63 7.05
CA ARG A 196 -0.16 -7.96 8.20
C ARG A 196 0.80 -6.85 7.78
N MET A 197 0.74 -5.71 8.46
CA MET A 197 1.58 -4.55 8.15
C MET A 197 3.07 -4.81 8.38
N TRP A 198 3.44 -5.40 9.53
CA TRP A 198 4.83 -5.64 9.93
C TRP A 198 5.57 -6.63 9.03
N THR A 199 4.87 -7.58 8.40
CA THR A 199 5.49 -8.57 7.50
C THR A 199 6.14 -7.93 6.27
N LEU A 200 5.81 -6.67 5.97
CA LEU A 200 6.41 -5.93 4.89
C LEU A 200 7.92 -5.70 5.12
N GLN A 201 8.32 -5.20 6.29
CA GLN A 201 9.73 -5.04 6.64
C GLN A 201 10.48 -6.39 6.61
N GLU A 202 9.80 -7.44 7.07
CA GLU A 202 10.35 -8.79 7.11
C GLU A 202 10.62 -9.37 5.72
N ALA A 203 9.91 -8.86 4.69
CA ALA A 203 10.10 -9.23 3.29
C ALA A 203 11.11 -8.33 2.56
N VAL A 204 11.16 -7.04 2.88
CA VAL A 204 11.95 -6.04 2.14
C VAL A 204 13.38 -5.93 2.67
N LEU A 205 13.59 -5.94 3.99
CA LEU A 205 14.90 -5.66 4.58
C LEU A 205 15.94 -6.77 4.44
N PRO A 206 15.59 -8.10 4.41
CA PRO A 206 16.59 -9.13 4.19
C PRO A 206 17.09 -9.16 2.73
N GLN A 207 18.38 -9.42 2.54
CA GLN A 207 19.01 -9.50 1.20
C GLN A 207 18.54 -10.67 0.32
N GLY A 208 17.87 -11.65 0.87
CA GLY A 208 17.31 -12.79 0.14
C GLY A 208 16.13 -13.36 0.89
N VAL A 209 15.01 -13.50 0.21
CA VAL A 209 13.74 -13.91 0.80
C VAL A 209 13.21 -15.16 0.12
N ILE A 210 12.82 -16.15 0.95
CA ILE A 210 12.19 -17.39 0.52
C ILE A 210 10.84 -17.51 1.21
N PHE A 211 9.77 -17.64 0.44
CA PHE A 211 8.45 -18.00 0.94
C PHE A 211 8.34 -19.50 1.09
N VAL A 212 7.85 -19.95 2.22
CA VAL A 212 7.70 -21.37 2.54
C VAL A 212 6.26 -21.63 2.97
N CYS A 213 5.60 -22.59 2.31
CA CYS A 213 4.27 -23.08 2.69
C CYS A 213 4.29 -24.60 2.73
N GLY A 214 4.09 -25.18 3.91
CA GLY A 214 4.25 -26.61 4.11
C GLY A 214 5.63 -27.12 3.66
N SER A 215 5.68 -27.95 2.63
CA SER A 215 6.93 -28.51 2.06
C SER A 215 7.44 -27.75 0.83
N SER A 216 6.72 -26.74 0.36
CA SER A 216 7.03 -26.02 -0.87
C SER A 216 7.67 -24.67 -0.57
N GLU A 217 8.57 -24.25 -1.44
CA GLU A 217 9.27 -22.97 -1.31
C GLU A 217 9.41 -22.25 -2.64
N ILE A 218 9.42 -20.91 -2.61
CA ILE A 218 9.64 -20.04 -3.76
C ILE A 218 10.40 -18.80 -3.34
N THR A 219 11.32 -18.31 -4.17
CA THR A 219 12.05 -17.07 -3.88
C THR A 219 11.22 -15.84 -4.28
N LEU A 220 11.42 -14.71 -3.59
CA LEU A 220 10.80 -13.44 -3.97
C LEU A 220 11.09 -13.09 -5.44
N GLY A 221 12.34 -13.21 -5.90
CA GLY A 221 12.68 -12.92 -7.29
C GLY A 221 12.04 -13.85 -8.34
N ALA A 222 11.58 -15.06 -7.96
CA ALA A 222 10.78 -15.89 -8.86
C ALA A 222 9.32 -15.38 -8.92
N ILE A 223 8.76 -14.95 -7.79
CA ILE A 223 7.42 -14.34 -7.75
C ILE A 223 7.40 -13.05 -8.57
N ASP A 224 8.41 -12.21 -8.41
CA ASP A 224 8.57 -10.94 -9.10
C ASP A 224 8.60 -11.14 -10.63
N ARG A 225 9.49 -12.01 -11.13
CA ARG A 225 9.50 -12.36 -12.56
C ARG A 225 8.18 -12.95 -13.08
N ALA A 226 7.51 -13.77 -12.25
CA ALA A 226 6.20 -14.29 -12.64
C ALA A 226 5.18 -13.18 -12.83
N GLN A 227 5.23 -12.17 -11.97
CA GLN A 227 4.36 -11.00 -12.04
C GLN A 227 4.69 -10.14 -13.27
N ASP A 228 5.96 -9.80 -13.53
CA ASP A 228 6.38 -9.01 -14.69
C ASP A 228 5.91 -9.65 -15.98
N ASN A 229 6.15 -10.94 -16.12
CA ASN A 229 5.70 -11.71 -17.27
C ASN A 229 4.16 -11.71 -17.41
N CYS A 230 3.43 -11.74 -16.30
CA CYS A 230 1.96 -11.61 -16.33
C CYS A 230 1.52 -10.22 -16.76
N ILE A 231 2.10 -9.16 -16.23
CA ILE A 231 1.76 -7.77 -16.58
C ILE A 231 2.01 -7.53 -18.07
N GLU A 232 3.16 -7.95 -18.60
CA GLU A 232 3.47 -7.83 -20.03
C GLU A 232 2.44 -8.54 -20.89
N TYR A 233 2.09 -9.76 -20.54
CA TYR A 233 1.07 -10.52 -21.25
C TYR A 233 -0.30 -9.82 -21.23
N TRP A 234 -0.73 -9.31 -20.07
CA TRP A 234 -2.04 -8.67 -19.90
C TRP A 234 -2.15 -7.33 -20.60
N THR A 235 -1.08 -6.53 -20.63
CA THR A 235 -1.07 -5.26 -21.38
C THR A 235 -1.27 -5.47 -22.88
N VAL A 236 -0.80 -6.60 -23.40
CA VAL A 236 -0.86 -6.94 -24.82
C VAL A 236 -2.18 -7.64 -25.21
N THR A 237 -2.72 -8.53 -24.34
CA THR A 237 -3.76 -9.50 -24.75
C THR A 237 -5.12 -9.27 -24.09
N ALA A 238 -5.18 -8.88 -22.84
CA ALA A 238 -6.42 -8.94 -22.04
C ALA A 238 -7.38 -7.74 -22.22
N ARG A 239 -6.98 -6.69 -22.93
CA ARG A 239 -7.91 -5.60 -23.29
C ARG A 239 -9.08 -6.05 -24.17
N GLN A 240 -9.08 -7.30 -24.66
CA GLN A 240 -10.00 -7.77 -25.68
C GLN A 240 -10.99 -8.87 -25.24
N GLU A 241 -10.84 -9.50 -24.05
CA GLU A 241 -11.70 -10.65 -23.69
C GLU A 241 -12.22 -10.61 -22.22
N PRO A 242 -13.55 -10.56 -22.02
CA PRO A 242 -14.18 -10.54 -20.68
C PRO A 242 -14.08 -11.85 -19.88
N ARG A 243 -13.53 -12.92 -20.48
CA ARG A 243 -13.56 -14.30 -19.94
C ARG A 243 -12.60 -14.56 -18.78
N TYR A 244 -11.69 -13.64 -18.48
CA TYR A 244 -10.58 -13.84 -17.55
C TYR A 244 -10.80 -13.29 -16.13
N GLY A 245 -12.03 -12.96 -15.73
CA GLY A 245 -12.35 -12.32 -14.46
C GLY A 245 -11.68 -12.91 -13.21
N PRO A 246 -11.76 -14.24 -12.94
CA PRO A 246 -11.16 -14.85 -11.74
C PRO A 246 -9.62 -14.81 -11.74
N VAL A 247 -8.99 -15.06 -12.90
CA VAL A 247 -7.53 -15.02 -13.04
C VAL A 247 -7.02 -13.59 -12.85
N ASN A 248 -7.68 -12.61 -13.46
CA ASN A 248 -7.34 -11.20 -13.33
C ASN A 248 -7.35 -10.77 -11.86
N HIS A 249 -8.39 -11.11 -11.12
CA HIS A 249 -8.50 -10.76 -9.71
C HIS A 249 -7.36 -11.34 -8.86
N VAL A 250 -6.91 -12.56 -9.16
CA VAL A 250 -5.78 -13.19 -8.44
C VAL A 250 -4.47 -12.52 -8.79
N LEU A 251 -4.27 -12.19 -10.06
CA LEU A 251 -3.07 -11.49 -10.52
C LEU A 251 -3.03 -10.05 -10.03
N ASP A 252 -4.17 -9.36 -9.97
CA ASP A 252 -4.28 -8.03 -9.36
C ASP A 252 -3.88 -8.07 -7.88
N ARG A 253 -4.32 -9.09 -7.13
CA ARG A 253 -3.91 -9.27 -5.73
C ARG A 253 -2.43 -9.60 -5.61
N LEU A 254 -1.92 -10.51 -6.43
CA LEU A 254 -0.49 -10.83 -6.46
C LEU A 254 0.32 -9.56 -6.77
N SER A 255 -0.09 -8.81 -7.79
CA SER A 255 0.51 -7.54 -8.16
C SER A 255 0.50 -6.57 -6.96
N THR A 256 -0.64 -6.35 -6.32
CA THR A 256 -0.75 -5.46 -5.15
C THR A 256 0.23 -5.84 -4.03
N TRP A 257 0.38 -7.14 -3.73
CA TRP A 257 1.24 -7.60 -2.65
C TRP A 257 2.72 -7.62 -3.00
N VAL A 258 3.05 -8.05 -4.22
CA VAL A 258 4.44 -8.22 -4.68
C VAL A 258 5.01 -6.88 -5.13
N MET A 259 4.24 -6.03 -5.84
CA MET A 259 4.66 -4.68 -6.20
C MET A 259 5.00 -3.84 -4.96
N ALA A 260 4.19 -3.94 -3.89
CA ALA A 260 4.52 -3.27 -2.64
C ALA A 260 5.88 -3.72 -2.07
N ILE A 261 6.24 -5.01 -2.20
CA ILE A 261 7.52 -5.53 -1.73
C ILE A 261 8.66 -5.18 -2.70
N ALA A 262 8.48 -5.38 -4.00
CA ALA A 262 9.50 -5.16 -5.03
C ALA A 262 9.85 -3.67 -5.14
N HIS A 263 8.86 -2.79 -5.26
CA HIS A 263 9.09 -1.35 -5.30
C HIS A 263 9.77 -0.79 -4.05
N LEU A 264 9.45 -1.36 -2.87
CA LEU A 264 10.11 -0.96 -1.63
C LEU A 264 11.53 -1.53 -1.52
N GLY A 265 11.81 -2.68 -2.14
CA GLY A 265 13.16 -3.28 -2.22
C GLY A 265 14.12 -2.53 -3.13
N GLU A 266 13.61 -1.78 -4.13
CA GLU A 266 14.37 -0.97 -5.08
C GLU A 266 14.52 0.50 -4.64
N ILE A 267 14.11 0.85 -3.42
CA ILE A 267 14.22 2.21 -2.90
C ILE A 267 15.70 2.59 -2.77
N GLU A 268 16.23 3.17 -3.82
CA GLU A 268 17.38 4.06 -3.72
C GLU A 268 16.99 5.31 -2.91
N GLU A 269 17.93 5.82 -2.12
CA GLU A 269 17.74 6.95 -1.22
C GLU A 269 16.84 8.05 -1.81
N GLY A 270 15.64 8.22 -1.24
CA GLY A 270 14.75 9.34 -1.55
C GLY A 270 13.44 9.02 -2.25
N ARG A 271 13.12 7.76 -2.59
CA ARG A 271 11.79 7.44 -3.11
C ARG A 271 10.74 7.35 -2.00
N ASP A 272 9.65 7.77 -2.34
CA ASP A 272 8.43 8.29 -1.76
C ASP A 272 7.76 7.34 -0.75
N ILE A 273 7.91 7.64 0.54
CA ILE A 273 7.16 6.97 1.61
C ILE A 273 5.63 7.08 1.39
N VAL A 274 5.16 8.14 0.71
CA VAL A 274 3.75 8.33 0.39
C VAL A 274 3.28 7.19 -0.50
N HIS A 275 4.04 6.87 -1.56
CA HIS A 275 3.74 5.75 -2.44
C HIS A 275 3.75 4.41 -1.68
N ALA A 276 4.70 4.22 -0.77
CA ALA A 276 4.77 3.04 0.10
C ALA A 276 3.53 2.89 1.00
N LEU A 277 3.07 3.99 1.61
CA LEU A 277 1.87 4.00 2.45
C LEU A 277 0.62 3.61 1.64
N PHE A 278 0.45 4.17 0.43
CA PHE A 278 -0.65 3.82 -0.45
C PHE A 278 -0.60 2.36 -0.93
N SER A 279 0.58 1.86 -1.28
CA SER A 279 0.78 0.46 -1.67
C SER A 279 0.45 -0.52 -0.54
N CYS A 280 0.55 -0.07 0.71
CA CYS A 280 0.28 -0.87 1.90
C CYS A 280 -1.13 -0.69 2.49
N LYS A 281 -2.02 0.07 1.83
CA LYS A 281 -3.37 0.38 2.35
C LYS A 281 -4.20 -0.86 2.70
N ALA A 282 -4.09 -1.93 1.90
CA ALA A 282 -4.79 -3.20 2.13
C ALA A 282 -4.25 -4.00 3.32
N ARG A 283 -3.05 -3.69 3.84
CA ARG A 283 -2.47 -4.41 4.97
C ARG A 283 -3.11 -3.98 6.29
N GLN A 284 -3.26 -4.92 7.20
CA GLN A 284 -3.92 -4.73 8.49
C GLN A 284 -2.90 -4.50 9.61
N ALA A 285 -3.27 -3.64 10.54
CA ALA A 285 -2.53 -3.37 11.76
C ALA A 285 -3.48 -3.39 12.96
N THR A 286 -3.11 -4.09 14.04
CA THR A 286 -3.89 -4.09 15.29
C THR A 286 -3.86 -2.71 15.94
N ASN A 287 -2.70 -2.04 15.89
CA ASN A 287 -2.54 -0.67 16.31
C ASN A 287 -2.52 0.22 15.04
N PRO A 288 -3.46 1.16 14.88
CA PRO A 288 -3.51 1.98 13.66
C PRO A 288 -2.22 2.74 13.34
N ARG A 289 -1.42 3.12 14.35
CA ARG A 289 -0.12 3.78 14.19
C ARG A 289 0.90 2.92 13.45
N ASP A 290 0.75 1.61 13.51
CA ASP A 290 1.63 0.67 12.80
C ASP A 290 1.53 0.79 11.27
N LYS A 291 0.46 1.39 10.75
CA LYS A 291 0.37 1.75 9.32
C LYS A 291 1.52 2.67 8.90
N VAL A 292 1.91 3.58 9.79
CA VAL A 292 3.04 4.50 9.60
C VAL A 292 4.35 3.87 10.09
N TYR A 293 4.38 3.37 11.32
CA TYR A 293 5.61 2.91 11.95
C TYR A 293 6.26 1.71 11.27
N ALA A 294 5.45 0.78 10.75
CA ALA A 294 5.97 -0.35 10.00
C ALA A 294 6.57 0.04 8.64
N VAL A 295 6.27 1.22 8.12
CA VAL A 295 6.87 1.73 6.88
C VAL A 295 8.16 2.51 7.19
N LEU A 296 8.23 3.23 8.30
CA LEU A 296 9.39 4.08 8.66
C LEU A 296 10.71 3.31 8.68
N GLY A 297 10.72 2.06 9.11
CA GLY A 297 11.95 1.25 9.15
C GLY A 297 12.61 1.00 7.79
N MET A 298 11.86 1.20 6.70
CA MET A 298 12.36 1.11 5.33
C MET A 298 12.84 2.46 4.76
N PHE A 299 12.63 3.56 5.50
CA PHE A 299 12.99 4.93 5.12
C PHE A 299 13.90 5.57 6.19
N PRO A 300 15.18 5.18 6.24
CA PRO A 300 16.09 5.62 7.31
C PRO A 300 16.28 7.14 7.37
N VAL A 301 16.12 7.86 6.26
CA VAL A 301 16.18 9.33 6.25
C VAL A 301 15.04 9.91 7.06
N ILE A 302 13.81 9.44 6.82
CA ILE A 302 12.61 9.93 7.53
C ILE A 302 12.64 9.49 9.01
N ALA A 303 13.09 8.26 9.27
CA ALA A 303 13.22 7.72 10.62
C ALA A 303 14.19 8.51 11.53
N ARG A 304 15.07 9.34 10.96
CA ARG A 304 15.94 10.27 11.73
C ARG A 304 15.17 11.47 12.28
N TYR A 305 14.05 11.83 11.67
CA TYR A 305 13.23 12.99 12.02
C TYR A 305 11.94 12.61 12.75
N MET A 306 11.58 11.33 12.72
CA MET A 306 10.35 10.83 13.31
C MET A 306 10.62 9.55 14.09
N GLU A 307 10.54 9.61 15.42
CA GLU A 307 10.72 8.46 16.30
C GLU A 307 9.41 7.67 16.49
N VAL A 308 9.56 6.34 16.64
CA VAL A 308 8.44 5.46 16.99
C VAL A 308 8.07 5.71 18.45
N ASP A 309 6.92 6.32 18.66
CA ASP A 309 6.41 6.68 19.99
C ASP A 309 4.93 6.30 20.14
N TYR A 310 4.66 5.24 20.89
CA TYR A 310 3.31 4.77 21.15
C TYR A 310 2.56 5.57 22.23
N SER A 311 3.14 6.62 22.80
CA SER A 311 2.42 7.57 23.64
C SER A 311 1.64 8.60 22.83
N LYS A 312 2.03 8.85 21.56
CA LYS A 312 1.34 9.73 20.61
C LYS A 312 0.04 9.09 20.12
N ASP A 313 -0.98 9.89 19.91
CA ASP A 313 -2.21 9.44 19.22
C ASP A 313 -2.02 9.40 17.69
N THR A 314 -3.03 8.91 16.98
CA THR A 314 -3.01 8.76 15.51
C THR A 314 -2.95 10.11 14.79
N SER A 315 -3.55 11.15 15.36
CA SER A 315 -3.53 12.52 14.83
C SER A 315 -2.13 13.12 14.90
N GLN A 316 -1.46 12.97 16.04
CA GLN A 316 -0.09 13.42 16.24
C GLN A 316 0.88 12.72 15.29
N VAL A 317 0.76 11.39 15.15
CA VAL A 317 1.60 10.59 14.23
C VAL A 317 1.40 11.03 12.78
N SER A 318 0.15 11.21 12.35
CA SER A 318 -0.17 11.64 10.98
C SER A 318 0.33 13.05 10.69
N THR A 319 0.15 13.97 11.64
CA THR A 319 0.63 15.36 11.52
C THR A 319 2.16 15.42 11.45
N GLU A 320 2.84 14.71 12.33
CA GLU A 320 4.31 14.68 12.39
C GLU A 320 4.91 14.14 11.09
N LEU A 321 4.35 13.06 10.55
CA LEU A 321 4.80 12.51 9.26
C LEU A 321 4.64 13.54 8.14
N LEU A 322 3.48 14.19 8.03
CA LEU A 322 3.27 15.20 6.98
C LEU A 322 4.24 16.37 7.10
N LEU A 323 4.43 16.92 8.29
CA LEU A 323 5.37 18.02 8.51
C LEU A 323 6.83 17.61 8.21
N CYS A 324 7.20 16.37 8.56
CA CYS A 324 8.48 15.80 8.21
C CYS A 324 8.67 15.75 6.68
N LEU A 325 7.68 15.26 5.94
CA LEU A 325 7.72 15.19 4.47
C LEU A 325 7.85 16.57 3.83
N ILE A 326 7.06 17.55 4.26
CA ILE A 326 7.15 18.93 3.75
C ILE A 326 8.55 19.50 4.02
N THR A 327 9.11 19.25 5.21
CA THR A 327 10.42 19.76 5.59
C THR A 327 11.55 19.12 4.77
N LEU A 328 11.47 17.82 4.53
CA LEU A 328 12.51 17.06 3.81
C LEU A 328 12.49 17.30 2.31
N HIS A 329 11.29 17.32 1.71
CA HIS A 329 11.14 17.41 0.26
C HIS A 329 10.94 18.84 -0.24
N GLY A 330 10.52 19.76 0.62
CA GLY A 330 10.23 21.15 0.24
C GLY A 330 9.02 21.26 -0.70
N ASP A 331 8.15 20.25 -0.72
CA ASP A 331 6.94 20.23 -1.54
C ASP A 331 5.68 19.95 -0.72
N LEU A 332 4.52 20.07 -1.37
CA LEU A 332 3.20 19.86 -0.76
C LEU A 332 2.54 18.55 -1.22
N LYS A 333 3.30 17.57 -1.73
CA LYS A 333 2.77 16.28 -2.18
C LYS A 333 1.95 15.58 -1.09
N GLY A 334 2.40 15.65 0.16
CA GLY A 334 1.66 15.09 1.30
C GLY A 334 0.26 15.69 1.51
N LEU A 335 0.03 16.95 1.13
CA LEU A 335 -1.31 17.58 1.23
C LEU A 335 -2.32 16.97 0.26
N LEU A 336 -1.88 16.43 -0.88
CA LEU A 336 -2.77 15.72 -1.82
C LEU A 336 -3.41 14.52 -1.14
N CYS A 337 -2.64 13.85 -0.29
CA CYS A 337 -3.10 12.68 0.44
C CYS A 337 -4.23 13.00 1.43
N ALA A 338 -4.24 14.21 2.00
CA ALA A 338 -5.33 14.64 2.87
C ALA A 338 -6.68 14.73 2.14
N ALA A 339 -6.66 15.00 0.83
CA ALA A 339 -7.86 15.04 0.01
C ALA A 339 -8.42 13.64 -0.31
N VAL A 340 -7.56 12.62 -0.39
CA VAL A 340 -7.93 11.27 -0.84
C VAL A 340 -7.93 10.22 0.28
N THR A 341 -7.45 10.54 1.48
CA THR A 341 -7.58 9.66 2.64
C THR A 341 -8.94 9.80 3.32
N PRO A 342 -9.40 8.78 4.07
CA PRO A 342 -10.67 8.86 4.78
C PRO A 342 -10.73 10.08 5.70
N LYS A 343 -11.81 10.86 5.58
CA LYS A 343 -11.99 12.06 6.42
C LYS A 343 -12.23 11.67 7.88
N ASP A 344 -11.53 12.33 8.79
CA ASP A 344 -11.69 12.17 10.23
C ASP A 344 -11.90 13.56 10.85
N PRO A 345 -13.04 13.82 11.48
CA PRO A 345 -13.32 15.12 12.11
C PRO A 345 -12.35 15.50 13.23
N SER A 346 -11.60 14.55 13.78
CA SER A 346 -10.58 14.81 14.80
C SER A 346 -9.26 15.33 14.22
N LEU A 347 -9.08 15.19 12.89
CA LEU A 347 -7.90 15.67 12.17
C LEU A 347 -8.16 17.04 11.53
N PRO A 348 -7.14 17.94 11.53
CA PRO A 348 -7.17 19.09 10.64
C PRO A 348 -7.37 18.66 9.19
N SER A 349 -8.10 19.44 8.39
CA SER A 349 -8.43 19.10 7.00
C SER A 349 -7.22 18.83 6.10
N TRP A 350 -6.08 19.38 6.46
CA TRP A 350 -4.81 19.29 5.75
C TRP A 350 -3.95 18.07 6.15
N VAL A 351 -4.35 17.34 7.20
CA VAL A 351 -3.62 16.15 7.68
C VAL A 351 -4.21 14.88 7.07
N PRO A 352 -3.42 14.10 6.34
CA PRO A 352 -3.87 12.81 5.83
C PRO A 352 -4.12 11.80 6.95
N ASN A 353 -5.17 11.00 6.84
CA ASN A 353 -5.46 9.95 7.79
C ASN A 353 -4.67 8.66 7.46
N TRP A 354 -3.34 8.72 7.58
CA TRP A 354 -2.45 7.60 7.27
C TRP A 354 -2.75 6.33 8.06
N CYS A 355 -3.17 6.49 9.31
CA CYS A 355 -3.40 5.38 10.24
C CYS A 355 -4.65 4.55 9.92
N TYR A 356 -5.60 5.11 9.16
CA TYR A 356 -6.88 4.46 8.84
C TYR A 356 -7.08 4.24 7.34
N MET A 357 -6.01 4.24 6.55
CA MET A 357 -6.08 3.87 5.14
C MET A 357 -6.45 2.39 5.02
N GLN A 358 -7.55 2.11 4.29
CA GLN A 358 -8.05 0.76 4.01
C GLN A 358 -8.52 0.69 2.56
N GLU A 359 -8.46 -0.49 1.96
CA GLU A 359 -8.82 -0.70 0.55
C GLU A 359 -10.27 -0.29 0.25
N ASP A 360 -11.20 -0.63 1.17
CA ASP A 360 -12.64 -0.37 1.02
C ASP A 360 -13.02 1.11 1.20
N ASN A 361 -12.16 1.90 1.85
CA ASN A 361 -12.44 3.29 2.21
C ASN A 361 -11.78 4.31 1.26
N MET A 362 -11.06 3.81 0.26
CA MET A 362 -10.32 4.67 -0.65
C MET A 362 -11.01 4.73 -2.01
N PRO A 363 -11.26 5.93 -2.56
CA PRO A 363 -11.76 6.05 -3.93
C PRO A 363 -10.77 5.38 -4.90
N GLY A 364 -11.26 4.57 -5.82
CA GLY A 364 -10.38 3.87 -6.77
C GLY A 364 -9.66 4.82 -7.73
N GLY A 365 -8.35 4.72 -7.83
CA GLY A 365 -7.55 5.50 -8.80
C GLY A 365 -6.48 6.42 -8.20
N GLU A 366 -6.16 6.28 -6.92
CA GLU A 366 -5.35 7.23 -6.16
C GLU A 366 -3.86 7.20 -6.47
N VAL A 367 -3.33 6.06 -6.91
CA VAL A 367 -1.92 5.98 -7.35
C VAL A 367 -1.70 6.89 -8.56
N GLY A 368 -2.69 6.96 -9.47
CA GLY A 368 -2.65 7.87 -10.61
C GLY A 368 -2.61 9.35 -10.23
N LEU A 369 -3.20 9.76 -9.09
CA LEU A 369 -3.13 11.14 -8.61
C LEU A 369 -1.72 11.55 -8.16
N ILE A 370 -0.96 10.60 -7.61
CA ILE A 370 0.44 10.82 -7.23
C ILE A 370 1.30 10.98 -8.48
N ASP A 371 1.03 10.21 -9.52
CA ASP A 371 1.72 10.31 -10.82
C ASP A 371 1.37 11.62 -11.53
N GLU A 372 0.08 12.05 -11.50
CA GLU A 372 -0.31 13.38 -12.01
C GLU A 372 0.40 14.53 -11.29
N TYR A 373 0.61 14.37 -9.98
CA TYR A 373 1.36 15.38 -9.24
C TYR A 373 2.78 15.55 -9.78
N ASP A 374 3.44 14.47 -10.15
CA ASP A 374 4.80 14.53 -10.68
C ASP A 374 4.87 15.20 -12.07
N GLU A 375 3.78 15.20 -12.84
CA GLU A 375 3.64 15.90 -14.11
C GLU A 375 3.15 17.38 -13.98
N GLY A 376 2.66 17.77 -12.80
CA GLY A 376 2.13 19.13 -12.56
C GLY A 376 3.23 20.15 -12.24
N PHE A 377 3.00 21.41 -12.62
CA PHE A 377 3.94 22.52 -12.39
C PHE A 377 3.22 23.81 -11.99
N ALA A 378 2.00 23.75 -11.42
CA ALA A 378 1.18 24.92 -11.16
C ALA A 378 1.86 26.01 -10.31
N ALA A 379 2.71 25.62 -9.35
CA ALA A 379 3.56 26.53 -8.58
C ALA A 379 5.01 26.58 -9.11
N GLN A 380 5.27 26.04 -10.31
CA GLN A 380 6.59 25.93 -10.91
C GLN A 380 7.61 25.29 -9.96
N LEU A 381 8.84 25.76 -9.95
CA LEU A 381 9.94 25.26 -9.09
C LEU A 381 9.97 25.92 -7.70
N THR A 382 8.83 26.45 -7.22
CA THR A 382 8.79 27.02 -5.86
C THR A 382 8.92 25.93 -4.81
N THR A 383 9.58 26.23 -3.70
CA THR A 383 9.61 25.38 -2.51
C THR A 383 8.47 25.73 -1.56
N ALA A 384 7.97 24.75 -0.84
CA ALA A 384 6.92 24.94 0.14
C ALA A 384 7.37 25.95 1.23
N GLN A 385 6.56 26.97 1.44
CA GLN A 385 6.72 27.94 2.51
C GLN A 385 5.62 27.70 3.52
N VAL A 386 5.95 27.13 4.68
CA VAL A 386 4.97 26.74 5.68
C VAL A 386 5.34 27.24 7.08
N ARG A 387 4.33 27.40 7.94
CA ARG A 387 4.45 27.74 9.36
C ARG A 387 3.41 26.97 10.16
N THR A 388 3.74 26.62 11.39
CA THR A 388 2.82 25.96 12.34
C THR A 388 2.60 26.87 13.54
N PRO A 389 1.79 27.94 13.42
CA PRO A 389 1.65 28.96 14.47
C PRO A 389 1.01 28.44 15.74
N CYS A 390 0.13 27.43 15.64
CA CYS A 390 -0.48 26.77 16.78
C CYS A 390 -0.94 25.36 16.38
N HIS A 391 -1.29 24.54 17.37
CA HIS A 391 -1.73 23.18 17.15
C HIS A 391 -2.92 23.10 16.18
N GLY A 392 -2.80 22.25 15.17
CA GLY A 392 -3.83 22.00 14.16
C GLY A 392 -3.96 23.10 13.09
N VAL A 393 -3.06 24.08 13.04
CA VAL A 393 -3.02 25.10 11.99
C VAL A 393 -1.73 24.99 11.18
N LEU A 394 -1.86 24.97 9.87
CA LEU A 394 -0.76 25.05 8.92
C LEU A 394 -0.93 26.30 8.06
N ASP A 395 -0.04 27.27 8.21
CA ASP A 395 0.02 28.42 7.30
C ASP A 395 0.86 28.05 6.09
N VAL A 396 0.31 28.23 4.89
CA VAL A 396 0.99 27.99 3.61
C VAL A 396 0.98 29.27 2.77
N LEU A 397 2.13 29.61 2.18
CA LEU A 397 2.24 30.76 1.29
C LEU A 397 1.74 30.41 -0.11
N GLY A 398 1.02 31.33 -0.75
CA GLY A 398 0.52 31.11 -2.11
C GLY A 398 -0.24 32.31 -2.65
N VAL A 399 -0.97 32.08 -3.73
CA VAL A 399 -1.87 33.05 -4.38
C VAL A 399 -3.28 32.48 -4.46
N SER A 400 -4.29 33.34 -4.31
CA SER A 400 -5.68 33.00 -4.62
C SER A 400 -5.94 33.27 -6.09
N VAL A 401 -6.40 32.26 -6.81
CA VAL A 401 -6.70 32.38 -8.23
C VAL A 401 -8.10 32.98 -8.45
N ASP A 402 -9.14 32.25 -7.97
CA ASP A 402 -10.51 32.67 -8.17
C ASP A 402 -11.51 31.82 -7.36
N THR A 403 -12.77 32.24 -7.37
CA THR A 403 -13.87 31.59 -6.66
C THR A 403 -14.73 30.74 -7.61
N VAL A 404 -15.11 29.56 -7.19
CA VAL A 404 -16.00 28.65 -7.92
C VAL A 404 -17.44 29.19 -7.89
N ILE A 405 -18.04 29.39 -9.07
CA ILE A 405 -19.40 29.91 -9.20
C ILE A 405 -20.38 28.89 -9.80
N ALA A 406 -19.87 27.86 -10.48
CA ALA A 406 -20.72 26.84 -11.10
C ALA A 406 -20.03 25.46 -11.02
N LEU A 407 -20.84 24.43 -10.81
CA LEU A 407 -20.43 23.04 -10.71
C LEU A 407 -21.40 22.14 -11.48
N GLN A 408 -20.86 21.14 -12.18
CA GLN A 408 -21.63 20.07 -12.81
C GLN A 408 -20.94 18.74 -12.60
N SER A 409 -21.64 17.78 -12.00
CA SER A 409 -21.10 16.44 -11.80
C SER A 409 -20.87 15.73 -13.13
N LEU A 410 -19.71 15.11 -13.25
CA LEU A 410 -19.39 14.20 -14.31
C LEU A 410 -19.86 12.81 -13.87
N HIS A 411 -21.08 12.43 -14.27
CA HIS A 411 -21.56 11.08 -13.97
C HIS A 411 -20.69 10.06 -14.69
N ALA A 412 -20.33 8.99 -13.96
CA ALA A 412 -19.55 7.87 -14.50
C ALA A 412 -20.26 7.30 -15.74
N THR A 413 -19.84 7.77 -16.90
CA THR A 413 -20.26 7.19 -18.16
C THR A 413 -19.37 5.97 -18.44
N SER A 414 -19.94 4.95 -19.08
CA SER A 414 -19.17 3.79 -19.54
C SER A 414 -17.90 4.27 -20.26
N SER A 415 -16.77 3.60 -20.04
CA SER A 415 -15.52 3.86 -20.78
C SER A 415 -15.70 3.80 -22.30
N GLN A 416 -16.80 3.21 -22.76
CA GLN A 416 -17.19 3.11 -24.19
C GLN A 416 -17.96 4.32 -24.70
N THR A 417 -18.46 5.23 -23.82
CA THR A 417 -19.20 6.44 -24.28
C THR A 417 -18.20 7.39 -24.94
N PRO A 418 -18.40 7.83 -26.21
CA PRO A 418 -17.48 8.77 -26.84
C PRO A 418 -17.36 10.08 -26.06
N ALA A 419 -16.15 10.65 -25.93
CA ALA A 419 -15.93 11.90 -25.21
C ALA A 419 -16.85 13.03 -25.69
N ARG A 420 -17.06 13.13 -27.01
CA ARG A 420 -17.97 14.10 -27.63
C ARG A 420 -19.39 14.03 -27.07
N VAL A 421 -19.93 12.84 -26.81
CA VAL A 421 -21.28 12.67 -26.25
C VAL A 421 -21.35 13.21 -24.84
N ILE A 422 -20.32 12.93 -24.04
CA ILE A 422 -20.21 13.45 -22.67
C ILE A 422 -20.06 14.98 -22.70
N THR A 423 -19.20 15.51 -23.56
CA THR A 423 -18.98 16.95 -23.71
C THR A 423 -20.27 17.67 -24.08
N GLU A 424 -21.03 17.17 -25.05
CA GLU A 424 -22.29 17.77 -25.45
C GLU A 424 -23.34 17.77 -24.34
N SER A 425 -23.28 16.83 -23.39
CA SER A 425 -24.21 16.85 -22.24
C SER A 425 -24.04 18.06 -21.32
N PHE A 426 -22.91 18.77 -21.40
CA PHE A 426 -22.64 19.98 -20.63
C PHE A 426 -23.22 21.26 -21.31
N ARG A 427 -23.61 21.20 -22.59
CA ARG A 427 -24.09 22.39 -23.35
C ARG A 427 -25.20 23.13 -22.63
N GLY A 428 -26.28 22.47 -22.26
CA GLY A 428 -27.40 23.10 -21.57
C GLY A 428 -27.04 23.72 -20.23
N TRP A 429 -26.10 23.14 -19.52
CA TRP A 429 -25.57 23.71 -18.29
C TRP A 429 -24.76 24.98 -18.55
N ILE A 430 -23.87 24.99 -19.53
CA ILE A 430 -23.06 26.15 -19.89
C ILE A 430 -23.98 27.29 -20.39
N ASP A 431 -24.98 26.98 -21.21
CA ASP A 431 -25.95 27.96 -21.72
C ASP A 431 -26.80 28.60 -20.61
N SER A 432 -26.94 27.94 -19.46
CA SER A 432 -27.66 28.45 -18.29
C SER A 432 -26.82 29.40 -17.42
N LEU A 433 -25.52 29.52 -17.68
CA LEU A 433 -24.63 30.38 -16.90
C LEU A 433 -24.78 31.86 -17.26
N PRO A 434 -24.46 32.79 -16.35
CA PRO A 434 -24.57 34.24 -16.62
C PRO A 434 -23.76 34.67 -17.85
N VAL A 435 -24.32 35.59 -18.63
CA VAL A 435 -23.78 36.05 -19.93
C VAL A 435 -22.39 36.71 -19.87
N CYS A 436 -21.84 36.93 -18.67
CA CYS A 436 -20.51 37.53 -18.52
C CYS A 436 -19.34 36.60 -18.97
N PHE A 437 -19.60 35.34 -19.32
CA PHE A 437 -18.60 34.44 -19.90
C PHE A 437 -18.46 34.73 -21.42
N ALA A 438 -17.64 35.70 -21.75
CA ALA A 438 -17.48 36.26 -23.09
C ALA A 438 -16.89 35.31 -24.16
N GLN A 439 -16.50 34.11 -23.80
CA GLN A 439 -15.81 33.19 -24.72
C GLN A 439 -16.74 32.28 -25.53
N GLY A 440 -18.02 32.22 -25.18
CA GLY A 440 -19.05 31.45 -25.89
C GLY A 440 -19.04 29.95 -25.54
N THR A 441 -20.22 29.33 -25.60
CA THR A 441 -20.47 27.92 -25.23
C THR A 441 -19.53 26.93 -25.89
N ASN A 442 -19.19 27.11 -27.16
CA ASN A 442 -18.35 26.18 -27.90
C ASN A 442 -16.92 26.15 -27.38
N THR A 443 -16.33 27.29 -26.98
CA THR A 443 -14.99 27.35 -26.40
C THR A 443 -14.94 26.58 -25.08
N TYR A 444 -15.95 26.71 -24.23
CA TYR A 444 -16.04 25.91 -22.99
C TYR A 444 -16.20 24.44 -23.27
N LEU A 445 -16.99 24.03 -24.25
CA LEU A 445 -17.15 22.64 -24.65
C LEU A 445 -15.85 22.04 -25.19
N ASP A 446 -15.08 22.80 -25.97
CA ASP A 446 -13.78 22.36 -26.48
C ASP A 446 -12.80 22.12 -25.31
N ILE A 447 -12.72 23.01 -24.33
CA ILE A 447 -11.89 22.86 -23.12
C ILE A 447 -12.33 21.62 -22.32
N ILE A 448 -13.64 21.45 -22.08
CA ILE A 448 -14.20 20.29 -21.36
C ILE A 448 -13.89 18.99 -22.12
N GLY A 449 -13.98 19.00 -23.44
CA GLY A 449 -13.62 17.87 -24.28
C GLY A 449 -12.17 17.43 -24.07
N HIS A 450 -11.23 18.37 -24.11
CA HIS A 450 -9.82 18.11 -23.83
C HIS A 450 -9.58 17.57 -22.40
N MET A 451 -10.29 18.09 -21.41
CA MET A 451 -10.19 17.59 -20.04
C MET A 451 -10.71 16.16 -19.91
N ILE A 452 -11.82 15.82 -20.56
CA ILE A 452 -12.38 14.46 -20.56
C ILE A 452 -11.41 13.49 -21.23
N ASP A 453 -10.79 13.87 -22.35
CA ASP A 453 -9.78 13.04 -23.02
C ASP A 453 -8.54 12.86 -22.14
N ARG A 454 -8.05 13.90 -21.48
CA ARG A 454 -6.96 13.81 -20.50
C ARG A 454 -7.30 12.86 -19.35
N MET A 455 -8.46 13.01 -18.70
CA MET A 455 -8.90 12.12 -17.62
C MET A 455 -8.96 10.64 -18.06
N ARG A 456 -9.35 10.38 -19.31
CA ARG A 456 -9.37 9.02 -19.87
C ARG A 456 -7.98 8.44 -20.09
N ASN A 457 -7.07 9.24 -20.63
CA ASN A 457 -5.70 8.82 -20.92
C ASN A 457 -4.92 8.47 -19.64
N LEU A 458 -5.22 9.16 -18.54
CA LEU A 458 -4.60 8.92 -17.25
C LEU A 458 -5.22 7.73 -16.48
N ASN A 459 -6.10 6.93 -17.12
CA ASN A 459 -6.84 5.82 -16.49
C ASN A 459 -7.58 6.23 -15.20
N HIS A 460 -7.88 7.54 -15.05
CA HIS A 460 -8.58 8.03 -13.88
C HIS A 460 -9.98 7.44 -13.80
N ARG A 461 -10.15 6.48 -12.92
CA ARG A 461 -11.47 6.00 -12.48
C ARG A 461 -12.12 7.03 -11.56
N HIS A 462 -12.15 8.31 -11.98
CA HIS A 462 -12.95 9.32 -11.28
C HIS A 462 -14.43 8.97 -11.46
N ARG A 463 -14.91 8.08 -10.62
CA ARG A 463 -16.34 7.72 -10.61
C ARG A 463 -17.22 8.92 -10.23
N GLU A 464 -16.64 9.96 -9.62
CA GLU A 464 -17.35 11.11 -9.07
C GLU A 464 -16.49 12.39 -9.16
N ALA A 465 -16.12 12.79 -10.37
CA ALA A 465 -15.52 14.10 -10.60
C ALA A 465 -16.59 15.14 -10.89
N CYS A 466 -16.27 16.43 -10.69
CA CYS A 466 -17.08 17.54 -11.14
C CYS A 466 -16.28 18.48 -12.05
N ILE A 467 -16.91 18.99 -13.07
CA ILE A 467 -16.45 20.13 -13.87
C ILE A 467 -16.90 21.38 -13.15
N PHE A 468 -16.03 22.38 -13.06
CA PHE A 468 -16.36 23.65 -12.43
C PHE A 468 -15.95 24.85 -13.31
N ILE A 469 -16.61 25.98 -13.05
CA ILE A 469 -16.29 27.27 -13.65
C ILE A 469 -16.14 28.29 -12.53
N THR A 470 -15.13 29.15 -12.65
CA THR A 470 -14.83 30.22 -11.69
C THR A 470 -15.42 31.56 -12.14
N GLY A 471 -15.41 32.56 -11.26
CA GLY A 471 -15.94 33.89 -11.52
C GLY A 471 -15.30 34.61 -12.70
N GLN A 472 -14.05 34.40 -13.00
CA GLN A 472 -13.32 34.95 -14.15
C GLN A 472 -13.39 34.04 -15.39
N GLY A 473 -14.11 32.92 -15.32
CA GLY A 473 -14.32 32.02 -16.45
C GLY A 473 -13.29 30.92 -16.62
N HIS A 474 -12.42 30.66 -15.64
CA HIS A 474 -11.55 29.50 -15.69
C HIS A 474 -12.35 28.22 -15.55
N VAL A 475 -12.00 27.21 -16.35
CA VAL A 475 -12.62 25.88 -16.33
C VAL A 475 -11.68 24.87 -15.74
N GLY A 476 -12.20 24.02 -14.89
CA GLY A 476 -11.41 22.96 -14.26
C GLY A 476 -12.22 21.72 -13.92
N TYR A 477 -11.54 20.69 -13.42
CA TYR A 477 -12.17 19.53 -12.79
C TYR A 477 -11.56 19.24 -11.43
N ALA A 478 -12.37 18.68 -10.53
CA ALA A 478 -11.97 18.33 -9.17
C ALA A 478 -12.79 17.15 -8.64
N GLY A 479 -12.48 16.68 -7.42
CA GLY A 479 -13.30 15.71 -6.70
C GLY A 479 -14.70 16.24 -6.36
N HIS A 480 -15.63 15.33 -6.10
CA HIS A 480 -17.05 15.62 -5.83
C HIS A 480 -17.31 16.41 -4.54
N GLU A 481 -16.33 16.55 -3.65
CA GLU A 481 -16.46 17.31 -2.40
C GLU A 481 -16.48 18.83 -2.60
N MET A 482 -16.11 19.31 -3.79
CA MET A 482 -16.11 20.72 -4.15
C MET A 482 -17.52 21.33 -4.10
N ARG A 483 -17.60 22.61 -3.74
CA ARG A 483 -18.87 23.36 -3.65
C ARG A 483 -18.74 24.74 -4.29
N ILE A 484 -19.86 25.34 -4.64
CA ILE A 484 -19.92 26.75 -4.99
C ILE A 484 -19.42 27.59 -3.80
N ASN A 485 -18.67 28.66 -4.10
CA ASN A 485 -17.93 29.50 -3.16
C ASN A 485 -16.65 28.91 -2.57
N ASP A 486 -16.24 27.69 -2.95
CA ASP A 486 -14.86 27.25 -2.73
C ASP A 486 -13.92 28.10 -3.60
N THR A 487 -12.66 28.21 -3.19
CA THR A 487 -11.66 29.04 -3.87
C THR A 487 -10.50 28.21 -4.36
N VAL A 488 -9.99 28.52 -5.54
CA VAL A 488 -8.82 27.88 -6.16
C VAL A 488 -7.56 28.65 -5.79
N HIS A 489 -6.53 27.93 -5.39
CA HIS A 489 -5.26 28.49 -4.94
C HIS A 489 -4.09 27.77 -5.57
N VAL A 490 -3.02 28.52 -5.87
CA VAL A 490 -1.70 27.96 -6.17
C VAL A 490 -0.82 28.20 -4.94
N LEU A 491 -0.47 27.11 -4.25
CA LEU A 491 0.35 27.13 -3.03
C LEU A 491 1.81 26.82 -3.39
N PHE A 492 2.77 27.52 -2.79
CA PHE A 492 4.19 27.31 -3.04
C PHE A 492 4.62 25.90 -2.63
N GLY A 493 5.34 25.22 -3.51
CA GLY A 493 5.68 23.81 -3.38
C GLY A 493 4.58 22.85 -3.87
N GLY A 494 3.42 23.37 -4.26
CA GLY A 494 2.33 22.57 -4.83
C GLY A 494 2.43 22.48 -6.35
N LYS A 495 2.56 21.30 -6.91
CA LYS A 495 2.55 21.07 -8.35
C LYS A 495 1.15 21.15 -8.97
N LEU A 496 0.10 20.96 -8.17
CA LEU A 496 -1.29 21.11 -8.56
C LEU A 496 -1.94 22.27 -7.80
N PRO A 497 -2.96 22.95 -8.37
CA PRO A 497 -3.78 23.89 -7.65
C PRO A 497 -4.62 23.17 -6.56
N PHE A 498 -4.86 23.86 -5.47
CA PHE A 498 -5.66 23.37 -4.34
C PHE A 498 -6.99 24.11 -4.23
N VAL A 499 -8.01 23.39 -3.82
CA VAL A 499 -9.33 23.94 -3.51
C VAL A 499 -9.42 24.13 -2.00
N LEU A 500 -9.61 25.36 -1.59
CA LEU A 500 -9.78 25.73 -0.19
C LEU A 500 -11.19 26.25 0.05
N ARG A 501 -11.77 25.87 1.19
CA ARG A 501 -13.08 26.35 1.64
C ARG A 501 -12.91 27.31 2.80
N PRO A 502 -13.45 28.54 2.72
CA PRO A 502 -13.46 29.44 3.86
C PRO A 502 -14.09 28.77 5.08
N SER A 503 -13.38 28.80 6.21
CA SER A 503 -13.78 28.18 7.46
C SER A 503 -13.66 29.17 8.62
N ARG A 504 -14.35 28.91 9.72
CA ARG A 504 -14.24 29.69 10.95
C ARG A 504 -13.83 28.78 12.09
N ARG A 505 -12.86 29.23 12.89
CA ARG A 505 -12.54 28.59 14.16
C ARG A 505 -13.28 29.31 15.30
N PRO A 506 -14.22 28.66 16.00
CA PRO A 506 -15.03 29.34 17.02
C PRO A 506 -14.22 29.89 18.20
N GLN A 507 -13.00 29.40 18.39
CA GLN A 507 -12.17 29.66 19.57
C GLN A 507 -11.08 30.72 19.35
N ASP A 508 -10.84 31.15 18.10
CA ASP A 508 -9.73 32.04 17.77
C ASP A 508 -10.24 33.36 17.18
N GLN A 509 -10.14 34.43 17.98
CA GLN A 509 -10.43 35.82 17.53
C GLN A 509 -9.21 36.48 16.86
N LEU A 510 -8.09 35.76 16.71
CA LEU A 510 -6.80 36.32 16.30
C LEU A 510 -6.61 36.43 14.78
N ARG A 511 -7.45 35.78 13.97
CA ARG A 511 -7.31 35.79 12.51
C ARG A 511 -8.67 35.97 11.82
N ASP A 512 -8.68 36.76 10.77
CA ASP A 512 -9.90 37.10 10.03
C ASP A 512 -10.43 35.92 9.21
N GLN A 513 -9.58 34.97 8.80
CA GLN A 513 -10.00 33.87 7.93
C GLN A 513 -9.13 32.62 8.06
N TYR A 514 -9.78 31.47 8.21
CA TYR A 514 -9.22 30.13 8.10
C TYR A 514 -9.78 29.40 6.88
N TYR A 515 -9.11 28.33 6.47
CA TYR A 515 -9.51 27.53 5.33
C TYR A 515 -9.48 26.05 5.69
N ALA A 516 -10.47 25.30 5.20
CA ALA A 516 -10.39 23.85 5.13
C ALA A 516 -9.85 23.43 3.76
N LEU A 517 -8.89 22.52 3.74
CA LEU A 517 -8.43 21.87 2.52
C LEU A 517 -9.53 20.92 2.02
N VAL A 518 -10.06 21.17 0.82
CA VAL A 518 -11.11 20.34 0.21
C VAL A 518 -10.49 19.23 -0.64
N CYS A 519 -9.77 19.63 -1.69
CA CYS A 519 -9.12 18.72 -2.63
C CYS A 519 -8.07 19.49 -3.45
N HIS A 520 -7.40 18.79 -4.36
CA HIS A 520 -6.67 19.40 -5.47
C HIS A 520 -7.56 19.47 -6.71
N CYS A 521 -7.13 20.22 -7.71
CA CYS A 521 -7.87 20.35 -8.96
C CYS A 521 -6.94 20.50 -10.17
N TYR A 522 -7.48 20.22 -11.33
CA TYR A 522 -6.94 20.69 -12.60
C TYR A 522 -7.68 21.95 -13.03
N VAL A 523 -6.97 22.96 -13.51
CA VAL A 523 -7.56 24.17 -14.08
C VAL A 523 -6.85 24.49 -15.39
N HIS A 524 -7.62 24.58 -16.45
CA HIS A 524 -7.09 24.90 -17.77
C HIS A 524 -6.44 26.29 -17.78
N GLY A 525 -5.18 26.34 -18.23
CA GLY A 525 -4.44 27.59 -18.39
C GLY A 525 -3.66 28.06 -17.15
N ILE A 526 -3.58 27.24 -16.05
CA ILE A 526 -2.74 27.57 -14.89
C ILE A 526 -1.86 26.41 -14.41
N MET A 527 -1.75 25.36 -15.20
CA MET A 527 -1.04 24.14 -14.78
C MET A 527 0.49 24.23 -14.91
N ASN A 528 1.04 25.26 -15.55
CA ASN A 528 2.47 25.43 -15.79
C ASN A 528 3.04 26.72 -15.15
N GLY A 529 2.38 27.22 -14.09
CA GLY A 529 2.84 28.38 -13.33
C GLY A 529 2.29 29.72 -13.79
N GLU A 530 1.41 29.74 -14.79
CA GLU A 530 0.84 30.97 -15.37
C GLU A 530 0.21 31.88 -14.30
N ALA A 531 -0.46 31.30 -13.29
CA ALA A 531 -1.09 32.05 -12.22
C ALA A 531 -0.10 32.89 -11.38
N LEU A 532 1.17 32.48 -11.29
CA LEU A 532 2.20 33.23 -10.57
C LEU A 532 2.68 34.46 -11.35
N GLU A 533 2.47 34.49 -12.67
CA GLU A 533 2.84 35.60 -13.56
C GLU A 533 1.73 36.69 -13.62
N TRP A 534 0.55 36.42 -13.11
CA TRP A 534 -0.59 37.35 -13.17
C TRP A 534 -0.51 38.53 -12.20
N GLY A 535 0.56 38.63 -11.40
CA GLY A 535 0.71 39.70 -10.41
C GLY A 535 -0.26 39.58 -9.24
N LEU A 536 -0.78 38.39 -8.96
CA LEU A 536 -1.67 38.14 -7.84
C LEU A 536 -0.94 38.37 -6.51
N LYS A 537 -1.68 38.81 -5.50
CA LYS A 537 -1.11 39.10 -4.18
C LYS A 537 -0.70 37.81 -3.48
N LEU A 538 0.59 37.70 -3.10
CA LEU A 538 1.11 36.68 -2.21
C LEU A 538 0.51 36.85 -0.81
N GLN A 539 0.02 35.75 -0.23
CA GLN A 539 -0.54 35.74 1.11
C GLN A 539 -0.42 34.39 1.79
N TRP A 540 -0.54 34.39 3.11
CA TRP A 540 -0.56 33.19 3.92
C TRP A 540 -2.00 32.68 4.06
N PHE A 541 -2.18 31.39 3.76
CA PHE A 541 -3.46 30.69 3.95
C PHE A 541 -3.35 29.80 5.18
N SER A 542 -4.21 30.04 6.17
CA SER A 542 -4.24 29.28 7.43
C SER A 542 -5.18 28.08 7.28
N LEU A 543 -4.62 26.88 7.08
CA LEU A 543 -5.36 25.62 6.97
C LEU A 543 -5.69 25.06 8.35
N VAL A 544 -6.94 24.58 8.55
CA VAL A 544 -7.46 24.02 9.81
C VAL A 544 -8.12 22.67 9.62
#